data_665dcf07318f222b975b87c24b211ff1
#
_entry.id   665dcf07318f222b975b87c24b211ff1
#
_cell.length_a   1.000
_cell.length_b   1.000
_cell.length_c   1.000
_cell.angle_alpha   90.00
_cell.angle_beta   90.00
_cell.angle_gamma   90.00
#
_symmetry.space_group_name_H-M   'P 1'
#
loop_
_entity.id
_entity.type
_entity.pdbx_description
1 polymer ?
#
loop_
_entity_poly.entity_id
_entity_poly.type
_entity_poly.pdbx_seq_one_letter_code
_entity_poly.pdbx_strand_id
1 'polypeptide(L)'
;WNEGNDLRARVTLDIQPLIDTQNFTSVTFFPYDSEKIITTYKELKKKVSRSFAMEKKVTFPPIDGVKQAFLGLVKCKDFIAILTDSDNNMLTNIFEDNVRDFQGYNIVNSEIQDTLKNSEDQARFGLLNNGITIVAKSITPVGDQIEIYDYQIVNGCQTSYVLFDNRKFLRDDSFVMVKLIEVTNENVSDRVI
;
A
#
# COMPACT_ATOMS: atom_id res chain seq x y z
N TRP A 1 36.28 3.95 -2.60
CA TRP A 1 35.69 4.50 -3.83
C TRP A 1 35.25 5.94 -3.59
N ASN A 2 36.14 6.89 -3.93
CA ASN A 2 35.85 8.32 -3.90
C ASN A 2 35.34 8.80 -5.28
N GLU A 3 34.82 7.88 -6.11
CA GLU A 3 34.45 8.12 -7.50
C GLU A 3 32.98 8.55 -7.69
N GLY A 4 32.17 8.64 -6.63
CA GLY A 4 30.74 8.95 -6.78
C GLY A 4 30.44 10.32 -7.38
N ASN A 5 31.30 11.31 -7.16
CA ASN A 5 31.13 12.65 -7.72
C ASN A 5 31.57 12.70 -9.19
N ASP A 6 32.60 11.94 -9.56
CA ASP A 6 33.06 11.87 -10.95
C ASP A 6 32.06 11.11 -11.84
N LEU A 7 31.52 9.99 -11.34
CA LEU A 7 30.48 9.24 -12.05
C LEU A 7 29.19 10.08 -12.26
N ARG A 8 28.76 10.83 -11.26
CA ARG A 8 27.63 11.76 -11.39
C ARG A 8 27.88 12.83 -12.44
N ALA A 9 29.04 13.45 -12.42
CA ALA A 9 29.42 14.48 -13.39
C ALA A 9 29.43 13.91 -14.82
N ARG A 10 30.00 12.72 -15.01
CA ARG A 10 30.06 12.06 -16.31
C ARG A 10 28.67 11.71 -16.84
N VAL A 11 27.83 11.07 -16.00
CA VAL A 11 26.45 10.72 -16.39
C VAL A 11 25.63 11.97 -16.70
N THR A 12 25.79 13.06 -15.96
CA THR A 12 25.10 14.33 -16.25
C THR A 12 25.53 14.90 -17.60
N LEU A 13 26.82 14.86 -17.93
CA LEU A 13 27.34 15.29 -19.22
C LEU A 13 26.79 14.44 -20.39
N ASP A 14 26.70 13.14 -20.20
CA ASP A 14 26.19 12.22 -21.22
C ASP A 14 24.68 12.35 -21.46
N ILE A 15 23.92 12.72 -20.42
CA ILE A 15 22.47 12.86 -20.47
C ILE A 15 22.04 14.28 -20.88
N GLN A 16 22.87 15.31 -20.62
CA GLN A 16 22.52 16.71 -20.91
C GLN A 16 22.02 16.93 -22.35
N PRO A 17 22.64 16.36 -23.42
CA PRO A 17 22.14 16.48 -24.78
C PRO A 17 20.73 15.90 -24.96
N LEU A 18 20.35 14.86 -24.20
CA LEU A 18 19.00 14.26 -24.26
C LEU A 18 17.96 15.14 -23.58
N ILE A 19 18.35 15.82 -22.50
CA ILE A 19 17.49 16.80 -21.81
C ILE A 19 17.25 18.00 -22.72
N ASP A 20 18.30 18.48 -23.38
CA ASP A 20 18.27 19.66 -24.28
C ASP A 20 17.38 19.42 -25.52
N THR A 21 17.08 18.15 -25.89
CA THR A 21 16.13 17.84 -26.98
C THR A 21 14.65 18.05 -26.58
N GLN A 22 14.35 18.51 -25.38
CA GLN A 22 12.99 18.71 -24.84
C GLN A 22 12.13 17.44 -24.78
N ASN A 23 12.72 16.24 -24.91
CA ASN A 23 12.01 14.98 -24.79
C ASN A 23 11.68 14.63 -23.32
N PHE A 24 12.33 15.31 -22.36
CA PHE A 24 12.14 15.11 -20.93
C PHE A 24 12.00 16.45 -20.22
N THR A 25 11.06 16.54 -19.27
CA THR A 25 10.89 17.73 -18.42
C THR A 25 11.91 17.77 -17.27
N SER A 26 12.38 16.62 -16.83
CA SER A 26 13.46 16.48 -15.85
C SER A 26 14.08 15.09 -15.94
N VAL A 27 15.35 14.99 -15.61
CA VAL A 27 16.06 13.70 -15.45
C VAL A 27 16.77 13.71 -14.11
N THR A 28 16.50 12.68 -13.29
CA THR A 28 17.13 12.51 -11.97
C THR A 28 17.96 11.24 -11.97
N PHE A 29 19.24 11.37 -11.62
CA PHE A 29 20.15 10.24 -11.51
C PHE A 29 20.19 9.72 -10.07
N PHE A 30 19.85 8.44 -9.89
CA PHE A 30 19.93 7.74 -8.63
C PHE A 30 21.06 6.69 -8.71
N PRO A 31 22.25 6.97 -8.16
CA PRO A 31 23.32 5.96 -8.11
C PRO A 31 22.98 4.90 -7.06
N TYR A 32 22.93 3.66 -7.50
CA TYR A 32 22.85 2.49 -6.61
C TYR A 32 24.14 1.72 -6.71
N ASP A 33 24.88 1.66 -5.60
CA ASP A 33 25.98 0.71 -5.44
C ASP A 33 25.45 -0.68 -5.03
N SER A 34 26.32 -1.67 -5.01
CA SER A 34 25.93 -3.05 -4.66
C SER A 34 25.36 -3.17 -3.24
N GLU A 35 25.87 -2.38 -2.30
CA GLU A 35 25.39 -2.37 -0.91
C GLU A 35 23.97 -1.79 -0.83
N LYS A 36 23.72 -0.69 -1.52
CA LYS A 36 22.39 -0.08 -1.59
C LYS A 36 21.37 -1.01 -2.27
N ILE A 37 21.77 -1.69 -3.35
CA ILE A 37 20.91 -2.68 -4.03
C ILE A 37 20.56 -3.84 -3.07
N ILE A 38 21.56 -4.41 -2.39
CA ILE A 38 21.35 -5.51 -1.45
C ILE A 38 20.46 -5.06 -0.28
N THR A 39 20.71 -3.88 0.27
CA THR A 39 19.90 -3.34 1.38
C THR A 39 18.46 -3.12 0.96
N THR A 40 18.23 -2.46 -0.18
CA THR A 40 16.89 -2.25 -0.74
C THR A 40 16.18 -3.58 -1.00
N TYR A 41 16.87 -4.57 -1.57
CA TYR A 41 16.30 -5.90 -1.79
C TYR A 41 15.89 -6.59 -0.48
N LYS A 42 16.74 -6.51 0.57
CA LYS A 42 16.41 -7.05 1.90
C LYS A 42 15.22 -6.35 2.53
N GLU A 43 15.11 -5.04 2.38
CA GLU A 43 13.97 -4.25 2.87
C GLU A 43 12.67 -4.64 2.15
N LEU A 44 12.70 -4.80 0.83
CA LEU A 44 11.56 -5.26 0.03
C LEU A 44 11.10 -6.67 0.42
N LYS A 45 12.03 -7.56 0.81
CA LYS A 45 11.70 -8.93 1.25
C LYS A 45 11.40 -9.05 2.74
N LYS A 46 11.42 -7.93 3.49
CA LYS A 46 11.13 -7.94 4.92
C LYS A 46 9.65 -8.22 5.15
N LYS A 47 9.38 -9.33 5.82
CA LYS A 47 8.03 -9.71 6.23
C LYS A 47 7.52 -8.78 7.32
N VAL A 48 6.30 -8.32 7.16
CA VAL A 48 5.68 -7.34 8.04
C VAL A 48 4.56 -8.00 8.83
N SER A 49 4.48 -7.69 10.13
CA SER A 49 3.33 -8.01 10.99
C SER A 49 2.63 -6.73 11.41
N ARG A 50 1.29 -6.75 11.46
CA ARG A 50 0.46 -5.65 11.94
C ARG A 50 -0.71 -6.18 12.74
N SER A 51 -1.12 -5.38 13.74
CA SER A 51 -2.34 -5.64 14.53
C SER A 51 -3.26 -4.43 14.45
N PHE A 52 -4.54 -4.66 14.24
CA PHE A 52 -5.57 -3.63 14.11
C PHE A 52 -6.93 -4.16 14.53
N ALA A 53 -7.87 -3.24 14.82
CA ALA A 53 -9.25 -3.58 15.11
C ALA A 53 -10.07 -3.70 13.79
N MET A 54 -10.83 -4.78 13.65
CA MET A 54 -11.81 -4.97 12.57
C MET A 54 -13.20 -5.13 13.17
N GLU A 55 -14.01 -4.09 13.01
CA GLU A 55 -15.37 -4.05 13.53
C GLU A 55 -16.37 -4.71 12.57
N LYS A 56 -17.53 -5.18 13.12
CA LYS A 56 -18.61 -5.77 12.32
C LYS A 56 -18.13 -6.88 11.37
N LYS A 57 -17.22 -7.69 11.84
CA LYS A 57 -16.56 -8.75 11.09
C LYS A 57 -17.50 -9.91 10.76
N VAL A 58 -17.53 -10.30 9.48
CA VAL A 58 -18.22 -11.48 8.96
C VAL A 58 -17.18 -12.45 8.46
N THR A 59 -17.29 -13.72 8.89
CA THR A 59 -16.43 -14.81 8.40
C THR A 59 -17.05 -15.43 7.16
N PHE A 60 -16.24 -15.66 6.14
CA PHE A 60 -16.67 -16.38 4.94
C PHE A 60 -16.80 -17.87 5.24
N PRO A 61 -17.71 -18.58 4.52
CA PRO A 61 -17.76 -20.02 4.56
C PRO A 61 -16.44 -20.63 4.04
N PRO A 62 -16.17 -21.92 4.33
CA PRO A 62 -14.98 -22.60 3.84
C PRO A 62 -14.87 -22.49 2.31
N ILE A 63 -13.68 -22.13 1.82
CA ILE A 63 -13.34 -21.99 0.41
C ILE A 63 -12.05 -22.77 0.18
N ASP A 64 -12.01 -23.58 -0.89
CA ASP A 64 -10.80 -24.34 -1.23
C ASP A 64 -9.60 -23.42 -1.47
N GLY A 65 -8.45 -23.78 -0.87
CA GLY A 65 -7.23 -22.98 -0.92
C GLY A 65 -7.20 -21.74 -0.01
N VAL A 66 -8.29 -21.44 0.70
CA VAL A 66 -8.39 -20.34 1.67
C VAL A 66 -8.54 -20.96 3.06
N LYS A 67 -7.63 -20.62 3.99
CA LYS A 67 -7.71 -21.12 5.35
C LYS A 67 -8.81 -20.40 6.15
N GLN A 68 -8.89 -19.08 6.01
CA GLN A 68 -9.95 -18.26 6.56
C GLN A 68 -10.05 -16.92 5.79
N ALA A 69 -11.23 -16.35 5.77
CA ALA A 69 -11.45 -15.03 5.19
C ALA A 69 -12.50 -14.25 5.97
N PHE A 70 -12.30 -12.94 6.02
CA PHE A 70 -13.15 -12.01 6.74
C PHE A 70 -13.51 -10.81 5.87
N LEU A 71 -14.70 -10.27 6.08
CA LEU A 71 -15.11 -8.96 5.60
C LEU A 71 -15.52 -8.14 6.81
N GLY A 72 -15.00 -6.93 6.96
CA GLY A 72 -15.34 -6.08 8.09
C GLY A 72 -14.96 -4.62 7.85
N LEU A 73 -15.18 -3.80 8.87
CA LEU A 73 -14.90 -2.38 8.86
C LEU A 73 -13.64 -2.11 9.71
N VAL A 74 -12.73 -1.33 9.13
CA VAL A 74 -11.53 -0.85 9.81
C VAL A 74 -11.59 0.67 9.84
N LYS A 75 -11.33 1.29 10.98
CA LYS A 75 -11.22 2.76 11.05
C LYS A 75 -10.11 3.21 10.09
N CYS A 76 -10.37 4.25 9.32
CA CYS A 76 -9.37 4.76 8.38
C CYS A 76 -8.05 5.13 9.08
N LYS A 77 -8.10 5.66 10.30
CA LYS A 77 -6.90 5.93 11.11
C LYS A 77 -6.11 4.67 11.45
N ASP A 78 -6.80 3.59 11.86
CA ASP A 78 -6.15 2.32 12.19
C ASP A 78 -5.60 1.64 10.93
N PHE A 79 -6.26 1.83 9.80
CA PHE A 79 -5.79 1.34 8.51
C PHE A 79 -4.45 1.96 8.10
N ILE A 80 -4.19 3.23 8.45
CA ILE A 80 -2.88 3.86 8.20
C ILE A 80 -1.74 3.09 8.88
N ALA A 81 -1.94 2.53 10.06
CA ALA A 81 -0.93 1.72 10.74
C ALA A 81 -0.57 0.42 9.97
N ILE A 82 -1.49 -0.09 9.13
CA ILE A 82 -1.22 -1.21 8.24
C ILE A 82 -0.32 -0.78 7.08
N LEU A 83 -0.42 0.46 6.65
CA LEU A 83 0.30 1.03 5.51
C LEU A 83 1.70 1.55 5.85
N THR A 84 2.04 1.73 7.13
CA THR A 84 3.23 2.49 7.54
C THR A 84 4.25 1.67 8.30
N ASP A 85 5.52 2.07 8.19
CA ASP A 85 6.62 1.61 9.04
C ASP A 85 6.66 2.37 10.38
N SER A 86 7.69 2.10 11.21
CA SER A 86 7.93 2.77 12.49
C SER A 86 8.20 4.28 12.35
N ASP A 87 8.66 4.72 11.20
CA ASP A 87 9.01 6.10 10.91
C ASP A 87 7.86 6.85 10.21
N ASN A 88 6.67 6.24 10.14
CA ASN A 88 5.48 6.72 9.43
C ASN A 88 5.65 6.89 7.91
N ASN A 89 6.61 6.19 7.30
CA ASN A 89 6.73 6.12 5.86
C ASN A 89 5.82 5.01 5.31
N MET A 90 5.36 5.20 4.09
CA MET A 90 4.54 4.19 3.41
C MET A 90 5.36 2.94 3.07
N LEU A 91 4.82 1.78 3.43
CA LEU A 91 5.37 0.48 3.05
C LEU A 91 5.03 0.22 1.57
N THR A 92 6.03 0.22 0.70
CA THR A 92 5.82 -0.05 -0.73
C THR A 92 5.77 -1.54 -1.05
N ASN A 93 6.48 -2.34 -0.27
CA ASN A 93 6.58 -3.80 -0.46
C ASN A 93 5.26 -4.56 -0.22
N ILE A 94 4.28 -3.96 0.44
CA ILE A 94 2.95 -4.57 0.62
C ILE A 94 2.04 -4.44 -0.61
N PHE A 95 2.50 -3.79 -1.69
CA PHE A 95 1.79 -3.62 -2.95
C PHE A 95 2.48 -4.36 -4.12
N GLU A 96 3.47 -5.22 -3.84
CA GLU A 96 4.40 -5.78 -4.83
C GLU A 96 3.69 -6.54 -5.97
N ASP A 97 2.58 -7.22 -5.69
CA ASP A 97 1.81 -7.95 -6.70
C ASP A 97 0.68 -7.11 -7.33
N ASN A 98 0.55 -5.86 -6.93
CA ASN A 98 -0.45 -4.98 -7.48
C ASN A 98 0.12 -4.25 -8.71
N VAL A 99 -0.18 -4.76 -9.90
CA VAL A 99 0.28 -4.24 -11.21
C VAL A 99 -0.08 -2.76 -11.46
N ARG A 100 -0.93 -2.18 -10.61
CA ARG A 100 -1.34 -0.79 -10.72
C ARG A 100 -0.62 0.08 -9.71
N ASP A 101 0.52 0.61 -10.10
CA ASP A 101 1.17 1.69 -9.38
C ASP A 101 0.23 2.87 -9.13
N PHE A 102 0.50 3.64 -8.09
CA PHE A 102 -0.25 4.86 -7.82
C PHE A 102 -0.17 5.81 -9.03
N GLN A 103 -1.30 6.07 -9.64
CA GLN A 103 -1.43 6.85 -10.88
C GLN A 103 -1.49 8.37 -10.63
N GLY A 104 -1.02 8.83 -9.47
CA GLY A 104 -1.15 10.23 -9.07
C GLY A 104 -2.62 10.63 -8.83
N TYR A 105 -2.87 11.93 -8.74
CA TYR A 105 -4.23 12.48 -8.58
C TYR A 105 -4.94 12.60 -9.93
N ASN A 106 -5.39 11.46 -10.45
CA ASN A 106 -6.35 11.40 -11.54
C ASN A 106 -7.77 11.74 -11.02
N ILE A 107 -8.79 11.72 -11.90
CA ILE A 107 -10.17 12.07 -11.54
C ILE A 107 -10.66 11.22 -10.36
N VAL A 108 -10.46 9.90 -10.39
CA VAL A 108 -10.91 8.98 -9.35
C VAL A 108 -10.22 9.26 -8.01
N ASN A 109 -8.90 9.43 -8.02
CA ASN A 109 -8.13 9.72 -6.80
C ASN A 109 -8.48 11.08 -6.21
N SER A 110 -8.84 12.06 -7.05
CA SER A 110 -9.32 13.36 -6.62
C SER A 110 -10.71 13.26 -5.96
N GLU A 111 -11.63 12.47 -6.51
CA GLU A 111 -12.94 12.21 -5.91
C GLU A 111 -12.83 11.53 -4.54
N ILE A 112 -11.92 10.55 -4.39
CA ILE A 112 -11.63 9.93 -3.10
C ILE A 112 -11.09 10.98 -2.11
N GLN A 113 -10.18 11.85 -2.55
CA GLN A 113 -9.63 12.92 -1.72
C GLN A 113 -10.71 13.92 -1.30
N ASP A 114 -11.60 14.32 -2.19
CA ASP A 114 -12.68 15.25 -1.89
C ASP A 114 -13.65 14.66 -0.85
N THR A 115 -13.96 13.37 -0.96
CA THR A 115 -14.71 12.62 0.06
C THR A 115 -14.03 12.71 1.43
N LEU A 116 -12.70 12.58 1.51
CA LEU A 116 -11.96 12.65 2.77
C LEU A 116 -11.87 14.07 3.35
N LYS A 117 -11.97 15.10 2.52
CA LYS A 117 -11.98 16.51 2.97
C LYS A 117 -13.36 17.00 3.39
N ASN A 118 -14.43 16.35 2.93
CA ASN A 118 -15.80 16.67 3.30
C ASN A 118 -16.21 15.88 4.54
N SER A 119 -16.60 16.56 5.62
CA SER A 119 -16.93 15.92 6.90
C SER A 119 -18.15 15.00 6.85
N GLU A 120 -19.14 15.30 6.02
CA GLU A 120 -20.36 14.49 5.87
C GLU A 120 -20.12 13.25 5.03
N ASP A 121 -19.34 13.37 3.96
CA ASP A 121 -19.03 12.27 3.05
C ASP A 121 -17.97 11.34 3.67
N GLN A 122 -17.10 11.86 4.54
CA GLN A 122 -16.11 11.04 5.21
C GLN A 122 -16.75 9.96 6.11
N ALA A 123 -17.88 10.26 6.78
CA ALA A 123 -18.63 9.27 7.53
C ALA A 123 -19.22 8.16 6.64
N ARG A 124 -19.41 8.45 5.35
CA ARG A 124 -19.92 7.51 4.33
C ARG A 124 -18.79 6.86 3.52
N PHE A 125 -17.53 7.11 3.84
CA PHE A 125 -16.38 6.68 3.04
C PHE A 125 -16.42 5.19 2.69
N GLY A 126 -16.76 4.32 3.64
CA GLY A 126 -16.85 2.88 3.43
C GLY A 126 -17.99 2.44 2.48
N LEU A 127 -18.97 3.31 2.22
CA LEU A 127 -20.05 3.06 1.27
C LEU A 127 -19.73 3.60 -0.14
N LEU A 128 -18.94 4.67 -0.20
CA LEU A 128 -18.60 5.36 -1.45
C LEU A 128 -17.40 4.72 -2.16
N ASN A 129 -16.65 3.85 -1.47
CA ASN A 129 -15.44 3.21 -1.99
C ASN A 129 -15.58 1.69 -2.04
N ASN A 130 -14.92 1.06 -3.02
CA ASN A 130 -14.98 -0.38 -3.26
C ASN A 130 -14.31 -1.25 -2.18
N GLY A 131 -13.68 -0.62 -1.18
CA GLY A 131 -12.95 -1.31 -0.13
C GLY A 131 -11.57 -1.79 -0.57
N ILE A 132 -10.91 -2.49 0.35
CA ILE A 132 -9.54 -2.95 0.21
C ILE A 132 -9.49 -4.46 0.41
N THR A 133 -8.72 -5.15 -0.41
CA THR A 133 -8.47 -6.59 -0.23
C THR A 133 -7.03 -6.81 0.18
N ILE A 134 -6.85 -7.49 1.30
CA ILE A 134 -5.56 -7.89 1.86
C ILE A 134 -5.46 -9.40 1.84
N VAL A 135 -4.40 -9.93 1.27
CA VAL A 135 -4.02 -11.34 1.37
C VAL A 135 -2.88 -11.45 2.36
N ALA A 136 -2.96 -12.38 3.29
CA ALA A 136 -1.96 -12.60 4.31
C ALA A 136 -1.58 -14.08 4.41
N LYS A 137 -0.33 -14.34 4.79
CA LYS A 137 0.15 -15.69 5.05
C LYS A 137 -0.38 -16.26 6.37
N SER A 138 -0.62 -15.38 7.34
CA SER A 138 -1.24 -15.76 8.61
C SER A 138 -2.14 -14.65 9.13
N ILE A 139 -3.31 -15.05 9.64
CA ILE A 139 -4.28 -14.19 10.31
C ILE A 139 -4.59 -14.78 11.68
N THR A 140 -4.44 -14.02 12.74
CA THR A 140 -4.77 -14.43 14.12
C THR A 140 -5.83 -13.50 14.70
N PRO A 141 -7.12 -13.89 14.64
CA PRO A 141 -8.20 -13.10 15.24
C PRO A 141 -8.31 -13.35 16.75
N VAL A 142 -8.38 -12.27 17.54
CA VAL A 142 -8.68 -12.30 18.97
C VAL A 142 -9.76 -11.27 19.26
N GLY A 143 -11.01 -11.68 19.31
CA GLY A 143 -12.16 -10.77 19.38
C GLY A 143 -12.19 -9.88 18.13
N ASP A 144 -12.25 -8.57 18.31
CA ASP A 144 -12.20 -7.58 17.22
C ASP A 144 -10.76 -7.24 16.79
N GLN A 145 -9.76 -7.63 17.58
CA GLN A 145 -8.36 -7.47 17.18
C GLN A 145 -7.95 -8.56 16.19
N ILE A 146 -7.23 -8.16 15.17
CA ILE A 146 -6.68 -9.06 14.17
C ILE A 146 -5.19 -8.76 14.02
N GLU A 147 -4.37 -9.80 14.13
CA GLU A 147 -2.97 -9.75 13.74
C GLU A 147 -2.81 -10.40 12.38
N ILE A 148 -2.13 -9.72 11.47
CA ILE A 148 -1.76 -10.21 10.14
C ILE A 148 -0.25 -10.28 10.01
N TYR A 149 0.23 -11.31 9.31
CA TYR A 149 1.66 -11.52 9.07
C TYR A 149 1.91 -11.83 7.61
N ASP A 150 2.96 -11.22 7.05
CA ASP A 150 3.41 -11.41 5.66
C ASP A 150 2.23 -11.21 4.70
N TYR A 151 1.82 -9.97 4.52
CA TYR A 151 0.59 -9.59 3.83
C TYR A 151 0.85 -8.65 2.66
N GLN A 152 -0.10 -8.65 1.73
CA GLN A 152 -0.12 -7.80 0.56
C GLN A 152 -1.51 -7.20 0.34
N ILE A 153 -1.55 -5.97 -0.19
CA ILE A 153 -2.76 -5.29 -0.63
C ILE A 153 -2.93 -5.57 -2.11
N VAL A 154 -3.82 -6.50 -2.44
CA VAL A 154 -4.06 -6.95 -3.82
C VAL A 154 -5.14 -6.15 -4.54
N ASN A 155 -5.98 -5.42 -3.79
CA ASN A 155 -6.94 -4.46 -4.34
C ASN A 155 -7.09 -3.27 -3.39
N GLY A 156 -7.35 -2.07 -3.94
CA GLY A 156 -7.49 -0.82 -3.19
C GLY A 156 -6.18 -0.04 -3.05
N CYS A 157 -5.20 -0.27 -3.92
CA CYS A 157 -3.92 0.47 -3.95
C CYS A 157 -4.16 1.98 -4.01
N GLN A 158 -4.96 2.48 -4.96
CA GLN A 158 -5.27 3.90 -5.10
C GLN A 158 -5.90 4.48 -3.82
N THR A 159 -6.91 3.78 -3.28
CA THR A 159 -7.57 4.17 -2.02
C THR A 159 -6.57 4.22 -0.87
N SER A 160 -5.66 3.25 -0.77
CA SER A 160 -4.62 3.21 0.26
C SER A 160 -3.67 4.40 0.19
N TYR A 161 -3.20 4.76 -0.99
CA TYR A 161 -2.34 5.94 -1.19
C TYR A 161 -3.07 7.24 -0.86
N VAL A 162 -4.32 7.40 -1.32
CA VAL A 162 -5.10 8.62 -1.03
C VAL A 162 -5.42 8.74 0.47
N LEU A 163 -5.72 7.63 1.16
CA LEU A 163 -5.89 7.61 2.62
C LEU A 163 -4.60 8.03 3.33
N PHE A 164 -3.46 7.48 2.92
CA PHE A 164 -2.17 7.82 3.51
C PHE A 164 -1.81 9.29 3.31
N ASP A 165 -1.93 9.83 2.11
CA ASP A 165 -1.63 11.23 1.79
C ASP A 165 -2.53 12.21 2.57
N ASN A 166 -3.78 11.81 2.78
CA ASN A 166 -4.78 12.64 3.46
C ASN A 166 -4.99 12.26 4.95
N ARG A 167 -4.09 11.46 5.55
CA ARG A 167 -4.23 10.91 6.91
C ARG A 167 -4.48 11.96 8.00
N LYS A 168 -4.01 13.19 7.81
CA LYS A 168 -4.24 14.31 8.74
C LYS A 168 -5.69 14.79 8.81
N PHE A 169 -6.52 14.45 7.82
CA PHE A 169 -7.93 14.83 7.77
C PHE A 169 -8.85 13.72 8.30
N LEU A 170 -8.32 12.50 8.53
CA LEU A 170 -9.14 11.35 8.92
C LEU A 170 -9.80 11.54 10.27
N ARG A 171 -11.09 11.23 10.34
CA ARG A 171 -11.92 11.27 11.55
C ARG A 171 -12.01 9.88 12.19
N ASP A 172 -12.47 9.84 13.45
CA ASP A 172 -12.64 8.58 14.19
C ASP A 172 -13.88 7.78 13.73
N ASP A 173 -14.82 8.45 13.07
CA ASP A 173 -16.03 7.87 12.50
C ASP A 173 -15.92 7.49 11.02
N SER A 174 -14.73 7.55 10.46
CA SER A 174 -14.45 7.15 9.08
C SER A 174 -13.98 5.71 9.03
N PHE A 175 -14.63 4.89 8.20
CA PHE A 175 -14.31 3.48 8.04
C PHE A 175 -14.02 3.16 6.60
N VAL A 176 -13.15 2.18 6.40
CA VAL A 176 -12.95 1.50 5.12
C VAL A 176 -13.35 0.04 5.25
N MET A 177 -13.99 -0.48 4.22
CA MET A 177 -14.33 -1.90 4.14
C MET A 177 -13.07 -2.70 3.76
N VAL A 178 -12.74 -3.71 4.56
CA VAL A 178 -11.57 -4.55 4.32
C VAL A 178 -12.00 -6.00 4.16
N LYS A 179 -11.58 -6.60 3.06
CA LYS A 179 -11.60 -8.05 2.86
C LYS A 179 -10.21 -8.58 3.20
N LEU A 180 -10.16 -9.52 4.13
CA LEU A 180 -8.93 -10.10 4.63
C LEU A 180 -8.94 -11.61 4.36
N ILE A 181 -7.90 -12.14 3.71
CA ILE A 181 -7.86 -13.52 3.22
C ILE A 181 -6.55 -14.18 3.65
N GLU A 182 -6.62 -15.30 4.37
CA GLU A 182 -5.47 -16.15 4.64
C GLU A 182 -5.42 -17.28 3.62
N VAL A 183 -4.36 -17.31 2.82
CA VAL A 183 -4.17 -18.33 1.78
C VAL A 183 -3.27 -19.47 2.27
N THR A 184 -3.53 -20.68 1.79
CA THR A 184 -2.74 -21.87 2.15
C THR A 184 -1.49 -22.03 1.29
N ASN A 185 -1.49 -21.46 0.07
CA ASN A 185 -0.36 -21.48 -0.86
C ASN A 185 -0.38 -20.27 -1.79
N GLU A 186 0.75 -19.96 -2.42
CA GLU A 186 0.93 -18.81 -3.31
C GLU A 186 0.05 -18.87 -4.57
N ASN A 187 -0.29 -20.06 -5.07
CA ASN A 187 -1.12 -20.23 -6.28
C ASN A 187 -2.57 -19.73 -6.12
N VAL A 188 -3.07 -19.57 -4.88
CA VAL A 188 -4.42 -19.06 -4.61
C VAL A 188 -4.38 -17.52 -4.56
N SER A 189 -3.25 -16.93 -4.16
CA SER A 189 -3.03 -15.48 -4.23
C SER A 189 -3.31 -14.96 -5.64
N ASP A 190 -2.74 -15.60 -6.67
CA ASP A 190 -2.88 -15.21 -8.09
C ASP A 190 -4.31 -15.26 -8.64
N ARG A 191 -5.23 -15.96 -7.95
CA ARG A 191 -6.65 -16.05 -8.35
C ARG A 191 -7.56 -15.08 -7.60
N VAL A 192 -7.08 -14.49 -6.54
CA VAL A 192 -7.81 -13.51 -5.73
C VAL A 192 -7.53 -12.09 -6.22
N ILE A 193 -6.47 -11.92 -6.99
CA ILE A 193 -6.09 -10.70 -7.71
C ILE A 193 -6.85 -10.67 -9.03
#